data_203af0de4493e83d3cb37b8fde1074b7
#
_entry.id   203af0de4493e83d3cb37b8fde1074b7
#
_cell.length_a   1.000
_cell.length_b   1.000
_cell.length_c   1.000
_cell.angle_alpha   90.00
_cell.angle_beta   90.00
_cell.angle_gamma   90.00
#
_symmetry.space_group_name_H-M   'P 1'
#
loop_
_entity.id
_entity.type
_entity.pdbx_description
1 polymer ?
#
loop_
_entity_poly.entity_id
_entity_poly.type
_entity_poly.pdbx_seq_one_letter_code
_entity_poly.pdbx_strand_id
1 'polypeptide(L)'
;MTTRAVAWIGVGQLVNWGVLYYAFAVLVRPLEQELGVATWVVTGAFSMALLMSAMLAPAVGRWGDRGHGARAIRAGGFLAAALLAAWTAVPGVLALYIVWAALGLCMAAALYEPAFVLVARAHRDPAMRLRALALVTLFGGLASTLFLPGTALLVDGLGWRRAVLTLAGLLAVSTGLTSVVVFRTLDTARPARAQEHTTPPSTPRPETSTRFRYVAGVFSAVSLASAAFVANLVPTLGERGVSASAAAMLGGVIGVMQLPGRALLMHGALAGSPSLLLATSVALQAAGLGTVALGRAWPIMACGTMVFALGAGLTTLVRPYLVQAMFAHGSGGVLNGRIAMQQQLARAAGPLAIAWLAGRASYSTVFALIAVVFVMMAAASPAVLNDAQVSKTRRETT
;
A
#
# COMPACT_ATOMS: atom_id res chain seq x y z
N MET A 1 16.01 7.77 -15.01
CA MET A 1 15.32 8.85 -14.23
C MET A 1 16.27 9.32 -13.14
N THR A 2 16.36 10.62 -12.88
CA THR A 2 17.25 11.17 -11.84
C THR A 2 16.68 10.92 -10.45
N THR A 3 17.56 10.84 -9.43
CA THR A 3 17.15 10.72 -8.01
C THR A 3 16.20 11.85 -7.61
N ARG A 4 16.42 13.07 -8.15
CA ARG A 4 15.56 14.24 -7.92
C ARG A 4 14.12 14.00 -8.41
N ALA A 5 13.94 13.40 -9.60
CA ALA A 5 12.60 13.12 -10.12
C ALA A 5 11.90 12.03 -9.31
N VAL A 6 12.63 11.02 -8.83
CA VAL A 6 12.10 9.99 -7.92
C VAL A 6 11.65 10.61 -6.59
N ALA A 7 12.44 11.53 -6.03
CA ALA A 7 12.08 12.25 -4.81
C ALA A 7 10.80 13.07 -4.97
N TRP A 8 10.62 13.76 -6.13
CA TRP A 8 9.38 14.49 -6.42
C TRP A 8 8.16 13.58 -6.56
N ILE A 9 8.33 12.37 -7.13
CA ILE A 9 7.26 11.35 -7.11
C ILE A 9 6.96 10.96 -5.65
N GLY A 10 7.99 10.81 -4.81
CA GLY A 10 7.84 10.55 -3.39
C GLY A 10 7.04 11.63 -2.67
N VAL A 11 7.38 12.92 -2.89
CA VAL A 11 6.62 14.06 -2.33
C VAL A 11 5.17 14.04 -2.82
N GLY A 12 4.95 13.75 -4.10
CA GLY A 12 3.59 13.56 -4.64
C GLY A 12 2.85 12.43 -3.92
N GLN A 13 3.51 11.30 -3.65
CA GLN A 13 2.91 10.20 -2.91
C GLN A 13 2.64 10.53 -1.44
N LEU A 14 3.50 11.30 -0.79
CA LEU A 14 3.27 11.81 0.56
C LEU A 14 1.94 12.59 0.63
N VAL A 15 1.74 13.53 -0.30
CA VAL A 15 0.52 14.37 -0.35
C VAL A 15 -0.69 13.53 -0.77
N ASN A 16 -0.57 12.69 -1.80
CA ASN A 16 -1.66 11.85 -2.29
C ASN A 16 -2.19 10.91 -1.18
N TRP A 17 -1.31 10.20 -0.47
CA TRP A 17 -1.70 9.35 0.65
C TRP A 17 -2.25 10.16 1.81
N GLY A 18 -1.64 11.31 2.11
CA GLY A 18 -2.08 12.21 3.16
C GLY A 18 -3.51 12.67 2.94
N VAL A 19 -3.78 13.24 1.78
CA VAL A 19 -5.07 13.87 1.46
C VAL A 19 -6.15 12.83 1.13
N LEU A 20 -5.83 11.84 0.29
CA LEU A 20 -6.84 10.91 -0.22
C LEU A 20 -7.13 9.72 0.72
N TYR A 21 -6.21 9.41 1.63
CA TYR A 21 -6.36 8.25 2.50
C TYR A 21 -6.43 8.66 3.98
N TYR A 22 -5.40 9.32 4.49
CA TYR A 22 -5.28 9.57 5.93
C TYR A 22 -6.17 10.70 6.44
N ALA A 23 -6.37 11.76 5.68
CA ALA A 23 -7.22 12.88 6.10
C ALA A 23 -8.66 12.46 6.40
N PHE A 24 -9.18 11.42 5.70
CA PHE A 24 -10.54 10.94 5.93
C PHE A 24 -10.81 10.54 7.38
N ALA A 25 -9.85 9.90 8.04
CA ALA A 25 -10.03 9.47 9.43
C ALA A 25 -10.35 10.63 10.40
N VAL A 26 -9.80 11.80 10.13
CA VAL A 26 -10.06 13.02 10.91
C VAL A 26 -11.43 13.63 10.58
N LEU A 27 -11.89 13.46 9.34
CA LEU A 27 -13.16 14.02 8.87
C LEU A 27 -14.39 13.22 9.35
N VAL A 28 -14.21 11.99 9.86
CA VAL A 28 -15.32 11.13 10.29
C VAL A 28 -16.22 11.82 11.30
N ARG A 29 -15.67 12.32 12.40
CA ARG A 29 -16.45 12.99 13.46
C ARG A 29 -17.20 14.25 12.99
N PRO A 30 -16.56 15.21 12.32
CA PRO A 30 -17.27 16.36 11.76
C PRO A 30 -18.42 15.98 10.84
N LEU A 31 -18.24 14.94 10.03
CA LEU A 31 -19.27 14.46 9.09
C LEU A 31 -20.43 13.77 9.83
N GLU A 32 -20.15 12.97 10.84
CA GLU A 32 -21.18 12.37 11.73
C GLU A 32 -22.06 13.44 12.34
N GLN A 33 -21.45 14.47 12.89
CA GLN A 33 -22.16 15.57 13.55
C GLN A 33 -23.01 16.37 12.56
N GLU A 34 -22.48 16.67 11.38
CA GLU A 34 -23.20 17.48 10.40
C GLU A 34 -24.33 16.70 9.69
N LEU A 35 -24.07 15.43 9.36
CA LEU A 35 -25.04 14.61 8.63
C LEU A 35 -26.06 13.93 9.56
N GLY A 36 -25.82 13.95 10.88
CA GLY A 36 -26.68 13.28 11.86
C GLY A 36 -26.75 11.76 11.69
N VAL A 37 -25.67 11.14 11.22
CA VAL A 37 -25.63 9.70 10.90
C VAL A 37 -24.59 8.95 11.74
N ALA A 38 -24.75 7.64 11.85
CA ALA A 38 -23.83 6.79 12.59
C ALA A 38 -22.47 6.67 11.88
N THR A 39 -21.40 6.44 12.65
CA THR A 39 -20.01 6.27 12.18
C THR A 39 -19.87 5.31 10.99
N TRP A 40 -20.62 4.19 11.02
CA TRP A 40 -20.54 3.19 9.95
C TRP A 40 -21.05 3.70 8.59
N VAL A 41 -21.97 4.66 8.59
CA VAL A 41 -22.45 5.30 7.35
C VAL A 41 -21.34 6.16 6.74
N VAL A 42 -20.64 6.94 7.55
CA VAL A 42 -19.54 7.78 7.08
C VAL A 42 -18.36 6.92 6.61
N THR A 43 -17.95 5.96 7.42
CA THR A 43 -16.82 5.06 7.07
C THR A 43 -17.13 4.13 5.90
N GLY A 44 -18.42 3.82 5.67
CA GLY A 44 -18.89 3.08 4.50
C GLY A 44 -18.57 3.78 3.18
N ALA A 45 -18.60 5.11 3.13
CA ALA A 45 -18.20 5.86 1.93
C ALA A 45 -16.72 5.68 1.61
N PHE A 46 -15.85 5.64 2.64
CA PHE A 46 -14.43 5.35 2.43
C PHE A 46 -14.20 3.89 2.01
N SER A 47 -14.95 2.95 2.55
CA SER A 47 -14.91 1.55 2.12
C SER A 47 -15.32 1.42 0.65
N MET A 48 -16.32 2.19 0.19
CA MET A 48 -16.70 2.27 -1.23
C MET A 48 -15.55 2.82 -2.08
N ALA A 49 -14.85 3.86 -1.62
CA ALA A 49 -13.68 4.40 -2.32
C ALA A 49 -12.58 3.32 -2.48
N LEU A 50 -12.28 2.58 -1.43
CA LEU A 50 -11.29 1.49 -1.49
C LEU A 50 -11.72 0.38 -2.46
N LEU A 51 -13.00 0.03 -2.50
CA LEU A 51 -13.54 -0.93 -3.44
C LEU A 51 -13.39 -0.45 -4.89
N MET A 52 -13.77 0.80 -5.18
CA MET A 52 -13.61 1.40 -6.51
C MET A 52 -12.14 1.47 -6.93
N SER A 53 -11.26 1.80 -6.00
CA SER A 53 -9.81 1.80 -6.23
C SER A 53 -9.30 0.39 -6.57
N ALA A 54 -9.75 -0.62 -5.83
CA ALA A 54 -9.40 -2.02 -6.08
C ALA A 54 -9.84 -2.48 -7.49
N MET A 55 -11.06 -2.17 -7.88
CA MET A 55 -11.61 -2.56 -9.19
C MET A 55 -10.85 -1.93 -10.36
N LEU A 56 -10.41 -0.66 -10.21
CA LEU A 56 -9.69 0.05 -11.27
C LEU A 56 -8.18 -0.27 -11.32
N ALA A 57 -7.59 -0.80 -10.24
CA ALA A 57 -6.15 -1.04 -10.13
C ALA A 57 -5.55 -1.85 -11.31
N PRO A 58 -6.17 -2.94 -11.81
CA PRO A 58 -5.63 -3.66 -12.97
C PRO A 58 -5.66 -2.84 -14.28
N ALA A 59 -6.66 -1.97 -14.45
CA ALA A 59 -6.74 -1.10 -15.63
C ALA A 59 -5.67 -0.01 -15.60
N VAL A 60 -5.43 0.59 -14.44
CA VAL A 60 -4.35 1.56 -14.22
C VAL A 60 -2.98 0.89 -14.43
N GLY A 61 -2.82 -0.35 -13.98
CA GLY A 61 -1.62 -1.14 -14.26
C GLY A 61 -1.36 -1.29 -15.76
N ARG A 62 -2.39 -1.64 -16.55
CA ARG A 62 -2.29 -1.70 -18.04
C ARG A 62 -1.91 -0.35 -18.65
N TRP A 63 -2.48 0.75 -18.15
CA TRP A 63 -2.11 2.09 -18.61
C TRP A 63 -0.66 2.41 -18.32
N GLY A 64 -0.17 2.02 -17.13
CA GLY A 64 1.22 2.15 -16.74
C GLY A 64 2.15 1.36 -17.66
N ASP A 65 1.80 0.11 -17.97
CA ASP A 65 2.57 -0.75 -18.90
C ASP A 65 2.65 -0.16 -20.31
N ARG A 66 1.61 0.57 -20.74
CA ARG A 66 1.62 1.31 -22.02
C ARG A 66 2.36 2.65 -21.97
N GLY A 67 2.99 3.00 -20.84
CA GLY A 67 3.73 4.26 -20.69
C GLY A 67 2.89 5.45 -20.22
N HIS A 68 1.64 5.25 -19.87
CA HIS A 68 0.73 6.34 -19.47
C HIS A 68 0.72 6.60 -17.94
N GLY A 69 1.61 5.99 -17.16
CA GLY A 69 1.62 6.11 -15.69
C GLY A 69 1.71 7.56 -15.19
N ALA A 70 2.56 8.40 -15.79
CA ALA A 70 2.66 9.81 -15.43
C ALA A 70 1.36 10.59 -15.73
N ARG A 71 0.68 10.26 -16.85
CA ARG A 71 -0.62 10.88 -17.20
C ARG A 71 -1.71 10.43 -16.23
N ALA A 72 -1.70 9.16 -15.80
CA ALA A 72 -2.64 8.64 -14.81
C ALA A 72 -2.51 9.39 -13.48
N ILE A 73 -1.28 9.55 -12.95
CA ILE A 73 -1.02 10.29 -11.70
C ILE A 73 -1.52 11.73 -11.81
N ARG A 74 -1.21 12.41 -12.91
CA ARG A 74 -1.63 13.79 -13.13
C ARG A 74 -3.15 13.93 -13.20
N ALA A 75 -3.81 13.11 -14.01
CA ALA A 75 -5.26 13.17 -14.18
C ALA A 75 -5.98 12.80 -12.88
N GLY A 76 -5.55 11.72 -12.21
CA GLY A 76 -6.11 11.27 -10.93
C GLY A 76 -5.96 12.32 -9.84
N GLY A 77 -4.77 12.96 -9.73
CA GLY A 77 -4.52 13.98 -8.71
C GLY A 77 -5.34 15.26 -8.90
N PHE A 78 -5.41 15.79 -10.11
CA PHE A 78 -6.22 16.98 -10.38
C PHE A 78 -7.73 16.72 -10.29
N LEU A 79 -8.21 15.58 -10.80
CA LEU A 79 -9.61 15.20 -10.67
C LEU A 79 -9.99 15.01 -9.19
N ALA A 80 -9.12 14.37 -8.39
CA ALA A 80 -9.34 14.22 -6.96
C ALA A 80 -9.41 15.57 -6.24
N ALA A 81 -8.52 16.50 -6.57
CA ALA A 81 -8.55 17.85 -6.00
C ALA A 81 -9.85 18.59 -6.36
N ALA A 82 -10.30 18.49 -7.60
CA ALA A 82 -11.57 19.09 -8.05
C ALA A 82 -12.78 18.45 -7.33
N LEU A 83 -12.81 17.11 -7.21
CA LEU A 83 -13.87 16.39 -6.49
C LEU A 83 -13.93 16.76 -5.01
N LEU A 84 -12.78 16.86 -4.33
CA LEU A 84 -12.71 17.29 -2.94
C LEU A 84 -13.22 18.72 -2.79
N ALA A 85 -12.83 19.64 -3.67
CA ALA A 85 -13.31 21.01 -3.63
C ALA A 85 -14.83 21.10 -3.89
N ALA A 86 -15.34 20.40 -4.91
CA ALA A 86 -16.76 20.35 -5.22
C ALA A 86 -17.59 19.74 -4.07
N TRP A 87 -17.07 18.72 -3.39
CA TRP A 87 -17.76 18.07 -2.28
C TRP A 87 -18.07 19.01 -1.12
N THR A 88 -17.24 20.01 -0.86
CA THR A 88 -17.49 20.97 0.22
C THR A 88 -18.74 21.81 0.01
N ALA A 89 -19.27 21.88 -1.20
CA ALA A 89 -20.49 22.62 -1.55
C ALA A 89 -21.76 21.75 -1.59
N VAL A 90 -21.62 20.41 -1.55
CA VAL A 90 -22.76 19.49 -1.70
C VAL A 90 -22.96 18.67 -0.42
N PRO A 91 -24.01 18.99 0.37
CA PRO A 91 -24.30 18.27 1.62
C PRO A 91 -25.04 16.94 1.35
N GLY A 92 -24.95 16.03 2.31
CA GLY A 92 -25.78 14.83 2.36
C GLY A 92 -25.00 13.52 2.14
N VAL A 93 -25.61 12.44 2.61
CA VAL A 93 -25.00 11.09 2.58
C VAL A 93 -24.81 10.59 1.15
N LEU A 94 -25.75 10.84 0.25
CA LEU A 94 -25.64 10.42 -1.15
C LEU A 94 -24.46 11.10 -1.84
N ALA A 95 -24.28 12.40 -1.63
CA ALA A 95 -23.12 13.13 -2.16
C ALA A 95 -21.81 12.59 -1.60
N LEU A 96 -21.75 12.29 -0.31
CA LEU A 96 -20.61 11.65 0.34
C LEU A 96 -20.22 10.34 -0.39
N TYR A 97 -21.16 9.44 -0.62
CA TYR A 97 -20.90 8.15 -1.27
C TYR A 97 -20.49 8.31 -2.74
N ILE A 98 -21.16 9.17 -3.51
CA ILE A 98 -20.83 9.42 -4.92
C ILE A 98 -19.43 10.00 -5.06
N VAL A 99 -19.11 11.01 -4.25
CA VAL A 99 -17.80 11.67 -4.32
C VAL A 99 -16.70 10.70 -3.89
N TRP A 100 -16.90 9.96 -2.78
CA TRP A 100 -15.88 9.01 -2.32
C TRP A 100 -15.74 7.80 -3.25
N ALA A 101 -16.80 7.35 -3.92
CA ALA A 101 -16.67 6.36 -5.00
C ALA A 101 -15.81 6.90 -6.15
N ALA A 102 -16.04 8.12 -6.60
CA ALA A 102 -15.24 8.78 -7.64
C ALA A 102 -13.78 9.04 -7.17
N LEU A 103 -13.59 9.47 -5.92
CA LEU A 103 -12.26 9.60 -5.32
C LEU A 103 -11.52 8.26 -5.28
N GLY A 104 -12.23 7.14 -5.07
CA GLY A 104 -11.64 5.80 -5.15
C GLY A 104 -11.02 5.50 -6.51
N LEU A 105 -11.67 5.89 -7.61
CA LEU A 105 -11.12 5.78 -8.96
C LEU A 105 -9.86 6.66 -9.12
N CYS A 106 -9.89 7.87 -8.57
CA CYS A 106 -8.73 8.76 -8.52
C CYS A 106 -7.58 8.19 -7.69
N MET A 107 -7.89 7.55 -6.55
CA MET A 107 -6.90 6.87 -5.70
C MET A 107 -6.16 5.78 -6.48
N ALA A 108 -6.85 4.96 -7.27
CA ALA A 108 -6.20 3.97 -8.13
C ALA A 108 -5.21 4.60 -9.10
N ALA A 109 -5.55 5.78 -9.65
CA ALA A 109 -4.73 6.48 -10.64
C ALA A 109 -3.61 7.33 -10.04
N ALA A 110 -3.72 7.78 -8.78
CA ALA A 110 -2.79 8.73 -8.16
C ALA A 110 -1.87 8.11 -7.10
N LEU A 111 -2.27 7.00 -6.45
CA LEU A 111 -1.48 6.36 -5.40
C LEU A 111 -0.34 5.51 -5.97
N TYR A 112 0.15 4.55 -5.21
CA TYR A 112 1.38 3.81 -5.49
C TYR A 112 1.39 3.05 -6.82
N GLU A 113 0.25 2.54 -7.31
CA GLU A 113 0.24 1.63 -8.46
C GLU A 113 0.90 2.22 -9.71
N PRO A 114 0.47 3.37 -10.23
CA PRO A 114 1.10 3.98 -11.40
C PRO A 114 2.51 4.53 -11.09
N ALA A 115 2.78 4.96 -9.86
CA ALA A 115 4.10 5.44 -9.46
C ALA A 115 5.13 4.31 -9.49
N PHE A 116 4.78 3.12 -9.01
CA PHE A 116 5.66 1.96 -9.03
C PHE A 116 5.96 1.49 -10.45
N VAL A 117 4.96 1.46 -11.33
CA VAL A 117 5.18 1.12 -12.75
C VAL A 117 6.09 2.15 -13.40
N LEU A 118 5.86 3.44 -13.15
CA LEU A 118 6.69 4.53 -13.71
C LEU A 118 8.15 4.42 -13.28
N VAL A 119 8.39 4.22 -11.98
CA VAL A 119 9.74 4.07 -11.42
C VAL A 119 10.41 2.78 -11.92
N ALA A 120 9.67 1.67 -11.96
CA ALA A 120 10.19 0.40 -12.41
C ALA A 120 10.63 0.42 -13.88
N ARG A 121 9.87 1.08 -14.75
CA ARG A 121 10.22 1.26 -16.17
C ARG A 121 11.42 2.18 -16.37
N ALA A 122 11.62 3.14 -15.49
CA ALA A 122 12.70 4.12 -15.58
C ALA A 122 14.07 3.57 -15.13
N HIS A 123 14.11 2.46 -14.39
CA HIS A 123 15.33 1.87 -13.84
C HIS A 123 15.49 0.41 -14.29
N ARG A 124 16.46 0.14 -15.18
CA ARG A 124 16.76 -1.20 -15.66
C ARG A 124 17.50 -2.04 -14.62
N ASP A 125 18.44 -1.42 -13.91
CA ASP A 125 19.19 -2.07 -12.84
C ASP A 125 18.28 -2.39 -11.63
N PRO A 126 18.22 -3.66 -11.19
CA PRO A 126 17.38 -4.09 -10.07
C PRO A 126 17.68 -3.36 -8.75
N ALA A 127 18.96 -3.10 -8.45
CA ALA A 127 19.35 -2.44 -7.21
C ALA A 127 18.92 -0.95 -7.21
N MET A 128 19.12 -0.24 -8.32
CA MET A 128 18.65 1.13 -8.49
C MET A 128 17.12 1.22 -8.46
N ARG A 129 16.44 0.25 -9.05
CA ARG A 129 14.97 0.15 -9.01
C ARG A 129 14.47 0.00 -7.58
N LEU A 130 15.06 -0.91 -6.80
CA LEU A 130 14.69 -1.14 -5.41
C LEU A 130 14.88 0.13 -4.56
N ARG A 131 16.03 0.79 -4.70
CA ARG A 131 16.32 2.06 -4.02
C ARG A 131 15.32 3.16 -4.39
N ALA A 132 14.96 3.28 -5.66
CA ALA A 132 14.00 4.27 -6.13
C ALA A 132 12.57 3.99 -5.58
N LEU A 133 12.13 2.73 -5.59
CA LEU A 133 10.86 2.31 -4.99
C LEU A 133 10.85 2.57 -3.48
N ALA A 134 11.96 2.27 -2.80
CA ALA A 134 12.12 2.52 -1.37
C ALA A 134 12.01 4.03 -1.04
N LEU A 135 12.64 4.89 -1.83
CA LEU A 135 12.55 6.33 -1.65
C LEU A 135 11.10 6.83 -1.78
N VAL A 136 10.38 6.40 -2.83
CA VAL A 136 8.96 6.77 -3.03
C VAL A 136 8.09 6.33 -1.85
N THR A 137 8.29 5.11 -1.36
CA THR A 137 7.47 4.58 -0.26
C THR A 137 7.86 5.13 1.10
N LEU A 138 9.11 5.59 1.28
CA LEU A 138 9.54 6.29 2.48
C LEU A 138 8.74 7.59 2.66
N PHE A 139 8.66 8.41 1.60
CA PHE A 139 7.82 9.61 1.61
C PHE A 139 6.35 9.30 1.89
N GLY A 140 5.76 8.34 1.17
CA GLY A 140 4.37 7.97 1.41
C GLY A 140 4.13 7.35 2.79
N GLY A 141 5.15 6.75 3.41
CA GLY A 141 5.08 6.25 4.78
C GLY A 141 5.00 7.35 5.84
N LEU A 142 5.54 8.54 5.54
CA LEU A 142 5.42 9.71 6.42
C LEU A 142 4.04 10.39 6.34
N ALA A 143 3.19 9.99 5.40
CA ALA A 143 1.90 10.63 5.16
C ALA A 143 0.99 10.61 6.40
N SER A 144 0.88 9.47 7.10
CA SER A 144 0.07 9.40 8.33
C SER A 144 0.60 10.30 9.44
N THR A 145 1.93 10.34 9.60
CA THR A 145 2.59 11.14 10.64
C THR A 145 2.37 12.65 10.45
N LEU A 146 2.32 13.11 9.20
CA LEU A 146 2.15 14.54 8.91
C LEU A 146 0.68 14.92 8.73
N PHE A 147 -0.11 14.10 8.02
CA PHE A 147 -1.46 14.50 7.62
C PHE A 147 -2.53 14.21 8.67
N LEU A 148 -2.36 13.23 9.56
CA LEU A 148 -3.34 13.06 10.66
C LEU A 148 -3.35 14.28 11.58
N PRO A 149 -2.22 14.69 12.21
CA PRO A 149 -2.22 15.88 13.05
C PRO A 149 -2.43 17.17 12.23
N GLY A 150 -1.86 17.29 11.04
CA GLY A 150 -2.03 18.47 10.19
C GLY A 150 -3.51 18.68 9.78
N THR A 151 -4.21 17.60 9.42
CA THR A 151 -5.64 17.69 9.11
C THR A 151 -6.46 18.04 10.34
N ALA A 152 -6.13 17.47 11.53
CA ALA A 152 -6.82 17.79 12.77
C ALA A 152 -6.70 19.30 13.09
N LEU A 153 -5.47 19.85 13.03
CA LEU A 153 -5.25 21.29 13.23
C LEU A 153 -6.02 22.15 12.22
N LEU A 154 -6.10 21.76 10.97
CA LEU A 154 -6.88 22.46 9.96
C LEU A 154 -8.40 22.40 10.26
N VAL A 155 -8.91 21.24 10.68
CA VAL A 155 -10.31 21.06 11.03
C VAL A 155 -10.67 21.87 12.27
N ASP A 156 -9.85 21.85 13.30
CA ASP A 156 -10.06 22.59 14.55
C ASP A 156 -10.02 24.12 14.32
N GLY A 157 -9.09 24.58 13.47
CA GLY A 157 -8.93 26.02 13.24
C GLY A 157 -9.86 26.62 12.18
N LEU A 158 -10.23 25.86 11.15
CA LEU A 158 -10.95 26.39 9.98
C LEU A 158 -12.33 25.75 9.76
N GLY A 159 -12.64 24.67 10.47
CA GLY A 159 -13.75 23.78 10.19
C GLY A 159 -13.46 22.85 9.01
N TRP A 160 -14.18 21.71 8.94
CA TRP A 160 -13.85 20.63 8.01
C TRP A 160 -13.94 21.03 6.52
N ARG A 161 -14.89 21.90 6.13
CA ARG A 161 -15.02 22.33 4.72
C ARG A 161 -13.81 23.11 4.24
N ARG A 162 -13.35 24.10 5.01
CA ARG A 162 -12.16 24.88 4.66
C ARG A 162 -10.89 24.05 4.75
N ALA A 163 -10.82 23.12 5.71
CA ALA A 163 -9.74 22.15 5.80
C ALA A 163 -9.65 21.29 4.53
N VAL A 164 -10.77 20.76 4.04
CA VAL A 164 -10.83 19.98 2.79
C VAL A 164 -10.44 20.83 1.57
N LEU A 165 -10.87 22.10 1.48
CA LEU A 165 -10.45 23.01 0.41
C LEU A 165 -8.95 23.27 0.43
N THR A 166 -8.37 23.47 1.62
CA THR A 166 -6.90 23.62 1.78
C THR A 166 -6.17 22.37 1.33
N LEU A 167 -6.64 21.19 1.73
CA LEU A 167 -6.07 19.91 1.31
C LEU A 167 -6.22 19.68 -0.20
N ALA A 168 -7.34 20.05 -0.80
CA ALA A 168 -7.57 20.00 -2.25
C ALA A 168 -6.58 20.92 -3.00
N GLY A 169 -6.38 22.15 -2.51
CA GLY A 169 -5.38 23.08 -3.03
C GLY A 169 -3.97 22.51 -2.95
N LEU A 170 -3.59 21.96 -1.80
CA LEU A 170 -2.28 21.31 -1.59
C LEU A 170 -2.10 20.13 -2.56
N LEU A 171 -3.13 19.31 -2.75
CA LEU A 171 -3.11 18.17 -3.68
C LEU A 171 -2.92 18.66 -5.12
N ALA A 172 -3.65 19.70 -5.55
CA ALA A 172 -3.51 20.27 -6.89
C ALA A 172 -2.10 20.83 -7.15
N VAL A 173 -1.57 21.61 -6.21
CA VAL A 173 -0.20 22.18 -6.29
C VAL A 173 0.84 21.07 -6.34
N SER A 174 0.77 20.08 -5.44
CA SER A 174 1.69 18.94 -5.42
C SER A 174 1.63 18.14 -6.72
N THR A 175 0.42 17.88 -7.22
CA THR A 175 0.22 17.18 -8.50
C THR A 175 0.81 17.96 -9.67
N GLY A 176 0.64 19.29 -9.69
CA GLY A 176 1.21 20.17 -10.70
C GLY A 176 2.74 20.14 -10.70
N LEU A 177 3.35 20.37 -9.55
CA LEU A 177 4.82 20.36 -9.39
C LEU A 177 5.42 18.99 -9.76
N THR A 178 4.86 17.91 -9.24
CA THR A 178 5.30 16.54 -9.57
C THR A 178 5.19 16.28 -11.07
N SER A 179 4.08 16.69 -11.69
CA SER A 179 3.87 16.51 -13.14
C SER A 179 4.92 17.24 -13.95
N VAL A 180 5.20 18.51 -13.65
CA VAL A 180 6.22 19.32 -14.37
C VAL A 180 7.59 18.63 -14.30
N VAL A 181 8.02 18.18 -13.12
CA VAL A 181 9.31 17.53 -12.95
C VAL A 181 9.37 16.19 -13.67
N VAL A 182 8.33 15.38 -13.53
CA VAL A 182 8.27 14.04 -14.14
C VAL A 182 8.23 14.14 -15.67
N PHE A 183 7.37 15.00 -16.25
CA PHE A 183 7.28 15.14 -17.70
C PHE A 183 8.57 15.69 -18.30
N ARG A 184 9.18 16.71 -17.72
CA ARG A 184 10.50 17.21 -18.17
C ARG A 184 11.57 16.12 -18.16
N THR A 185 11.55 15.25 -17.18
CA THR A 185 12.54 14.16 -17.07
C THR A 185 12.28 13.05 -18.10
N LEU A 186 11.01 12.80 -18.44
CA LEU A 186 10.64 11.81 -19.46
C LEU A 186 10.91 12.34 -20.87
N ASP A 187 10.70 13.63 -21.14
CA ASP A 187 10.97 14.26 -22.44
C ASP A 187 12.45 14.32 -22.77
N THR A 188 13.31 14.45 -21.73
CA THR A 188 14.77 14.41 -21.89
C THR A 188 15.32 13.00 -22.03
N ALA A 189 14.61 12.01 -21.52
CA ALA A 189 14.92 10.60 -21.77
C ALA A 189 14.36 10.23 -23.15
N ARG A 190 15.23 10.16 -24.18
CA ARG A 190 14.87 9.62 -25.50
C ARG A 190 13.95 8.42 -25.31
N PRO A 191 12.79 8.35 -26.00
CA PRO A 191 11.93 7.21 -25.87
C PRO A 191 12.79 5.98 -26.23
N ALA A 192 13.10 5.16 -25.24
CA ALA A 192 13.51 3.79 -25.55
C ALA A 192 12.39 3.30 -26.46
N ARG A 193 12.71 3.11 -27.76
CA ARG A 193 11.80 2.57 -28.76
C ARG A 193 10.91 1.60 -28.03
N ALA A 194 9.60 1.85 -28.06
CA ALA A 194 8.63 0.85 -27.69
C ALA A 194 9.05 -0.37 -28.51
N GLN A 195 9.76 -1.29 -27.91
CA GLN A 195 9.87 -2.62 -28.46
C GLN A 195 8.43 -3.08 -28.41
N GLU A 196 7.77 -2.97 -29.55
CA GLU A 196 6.64 -3.81 -29.86
C GLU A 196 7.14 -5.23 -29.65
N HIS A 197 6.98 -5.70 -28.44
CA HIS A 197 7.09 -7.11 -28.15
C HIS A 197 5.82 -7.70 -28.76
N THR A 198 5.90 -7.94 -30.07
CA THR A 198 5.15 -9.00 -30.71
C THR A 198 5.65 -10.31 -30.12
N THR A 199 5.27 -10.56 -28.88
CA THR A 199 5.44 -11.89 -28.28
C THR A 199 4.35 -12.77 -28.87
N PRO A 200 4.70 -13.89 -29.52
CA PRO A 200 3.71 -14.83 -30.04
C PRO A 200 2.77 -15.28 -28.90
N PRO A 201 1.50 -15.58 -29.18
CA PRO A 201 0.49 -15.90 -28.17
C PRO A 201 0.65 -17.29 -27.50
N SER A 202 1.82 -17.87 -27.51
CA SER A 202 2.06 -19.27 -27.07
C SER A 202 2.69 -19.42 -25.67
N THR A 203 3.00 -18.34 -24.95
CA THR A 203 3.43 -18.47 -23.55
C THR A 203 2.21 -18.50 -22.61
N PRO A 204 2.12 -19.47 -21.67
CA PRO A 204 1.06 -19.52 -20.68
C PRO A 204 0.91 -18.14 -20.03
N ARG A 205 -0.33 -17.65 -19.91
CA ARG A 205 -0.60 -16.35 -19.27
C ARG A 205 0.04 -16.36 -17.88
N PRO A 206 0.90 -15.40 -17.54
CA PRO A 206 1.62 -15.37 -16.25
C PRO A 206 0.69 -15.53 -15.04
N GLU A 207 -0.55 -15.10 -15.20
CA GLU A 207 -1.62 -15.11 -14.22
C GLU A 207 -2.08 -16.53 -13.80
N THR A 208 -1.90 -17.51 -14.66
CA THR A 208 -2.24 -18.92 -14.38
C THR A 208 -1.09 -19.68 -13.73
N SER A 209 0.10 -19.06 -13.65
CA SER A 209 1.26 -19.72 -13.06
C SER A 209 1.09 -19.92 -11.55
N THR A 210 1.54 -21.07 -11.05
CA THR A 210 1.56 -21.36 -9.62
C THR A 210 2.31 -20.30 -8.81
N ARG A 211 3.38 -19.74 -9.38
CA ARG A 211 4.16 -18.66 -8.77
C ARG A 211 3.36 -17.39 -8.57
N PHE A 212 2.61 -16.95 -9.59
CA PHE A 212 1.76 -15.77 -9.47
C PHE A 212 0.68 -15.98 -8.41
N ARG A 213 0.01 -17.13 -8.42
CA ARG A 213 -1.02 -17.47 -7.41
C ARG A 213 -0.44 -17.50 -6.00
N TYR A 214 0.75 -18.06 -5.83
CA TYR A 214 1.46 -18.05 -4.55
C TYR A 214 1.76 -16.63 -4.07
N VAL A 215 2.39 -15.81 -4.91
CA VAL A 215 2.72 -14.41 -4.59
C VAL A 215 1.45 -13.62 -4.25
N ALA A 216 0.42 -13.73 -5.06
CA ALA A 216 -0.86 -13.06 -4.83
C ALA A 216 -1.51 -13.54 -3.52
N GLY A 217 -1.46 -14.84 -3.22
CA GLY A 217 -1.95 -15.41 -1.97
C GLY A 217 -1.20 -14.90 -0.75
N VAL A 218 0.15 -14.89 -0.78
CA VAL A 218 0.98 -14.36 0.31
C VAL A 218 0.66 -12.88 0.57
N PHE A 219 0.65 -12.04 -0.47
CA PHE A 219 0.35 -10.62 -0.28
C PHE A 219 -1.08 -10.35 0.19
N SER A 220 -2.05 -11.18 -0.24
CA SER A 220 -3.43 -11.09 0.25
C SER A 220 -3.54 -11.48 1.72
N ALA A 221 -2.92 -12.59 2.12
CA ALA A 221 -2.89 -13.05 3.51
C ALA A 221 -2.21 -12.04 4.44
N VAL A 222 -1.06 -11.50 4.02
CA VAL A 222 -0.36 -10.44 4.76
C VAL A 222 -1.21 -9.18 4.88
N SER A 223 -1.91 -8.78 3.82
CA SER A 223 -2.77 -7.58 3.85
C SER A 223 -3.99 -7.76 4.75
N LEU A 224 -4.60 -8.94 4.70
CA LEU A 224 -5.68 -9.33 5.61
C LEU A 224 -5.24 -9.28 7.07
N ALA A 225 -4.15 -9.96 7.38
CA ALA A 225 -3.62 -10.04 8.74
C ALA A 225 -3.17 -8.66 9.26
N SER A 226 -2.51 -7.85 8.41
CA SER A 226 -2.07 -6.51 8.80
C SER A 226 -3.25 -5.59 9.12
N ALA A 227 -4.29 -5.58 8.29
CA ALA A 227 -5.49 -4.78 8.53
C ALA A 227 -6.23 -5.26 9.79
N ALA A 228 -6.36 -6.57 9.94
CA ALA A 228 -7.01 -7.17 11.09
C ALA A 228 -6.24 -6.91 12.39
N PHE A 229 -4.90 -7.05 12.37
CA PHE A 229 -4.07 -6.80 13.55
C PHE A 229 -4.16 -5.35 14.02
N VAL A 230 -4.03 -4.40 13.09
CA VAL A 230 -4.15 -2.97 13.43
C VAL A 230 -5.54 -2.63 13.98
N ALA A 231 -6.60 -3.12 13.33
CA ALA A 231 -7.97 -2.84 13.75
C ALA A 231 -8.34 -3.50 15.09
N ASN A 232 -7.78 -4.68 15.37
CA ASN A 232 -8.08 -5.43 16.60
C ASN A 232 -6.93 -5.37 17.62
N LEU A 233 -6.00 -4.43 17.50
CA LEU A 233 -4.84 -4.33 18.39
C LEU A 233 -5.29 -4.08 19.85
N VAL A 234 -6.22 -3.14 20.05
CA VAL A 234 -6.71 -2.79 21.40
C VAL A 234 -7.37 -3.98 22.06
N PRO A 235 -8.36 -4.68 21.47
CA PRO A 235 -8.94 -5.86 22.09
C PRO A 235 -7.93 -7.00 22.26
N THR A 236 -7.01 -7.20 21.32
CA THR A 236 -5.97 -8.24 21.41
C THR A 236 -5.07 -8.04 22.63
N LEU A 237 -4.62 -6.83 22.86
CA LEU A 237 -3.79 -6.48 24.02
C LEU A 237 -4.62 -6.43 25.32
N GLY A 238 -5.90 -6.04 25.22
CA GLY A 238 -6.84 -6.03 26.33
C GLY A 238 -7.09 -7.42 26.91
N GLU A 239 -7.09 -8.50 26.11
CA GLU A 239 -7.13 -9.90 26.61
C GLU A 239 -6.00 -10.22 27.59
N ARG A 240 -4.92 -9.45 27.56
CA ARG A 240 -3.73 -9.61 28.41
C ARG A 240 -3.60 -8.52 29.49
N GLY A 241 -4.66 -7.78 29.74
CA GLY A 241 -4.72 -6.75 30.79
C GLY A 241 -4.01 -5.45 30.45
N VAL A 242 -3.67 -5.22 29.17
CA VAL A 242 -3.09 -3.93 28.72
C VAL A 242 -4.19 -2.89 28.62
N SER A 243 -3.95 -1.69 29.16
CA SER A 243 -4.91 -0.59 29.07
C SER A 243 -5.14 -0.15 27.61
N ALA A 244 -6.37 0.29 27.30
CA ALA A 244 -6.72 0.76 25.96
C ALA A 244 -5.85 1.93 25.49
N SER A 245 -5.45 2.82 26.39
CA SER A 245 -4.56 3.94 26.09
C SER A 245 -3.17 3.47 25.68
N ALA A 246 -2.56 2.52 26.40
CA ALA A 246 -1.26 1.96 26.05
C ALA A 246 -1.31 1.19 24.73
N ALA A 247 -2.37 0.42 24.49
CA ALA A 247 -2.58 -0.28 23.22
C ALA A 247 -2.75 0.69 22.04
N ALA A 248 -3.49 1.79 22.23
CA ALA A 248 -3.67 2.83 21.21
C ALA A 248 -2.35 3.57 20.89
N MET A 249 -1.54 3.89 21.92
CA MET A 249 -0.20 4.46 21.72
C MET A 249 0.69 3.54 20.88
N LEU A 250 0.67 2.24 21.16
CA LEU A 250 1.42 1.26 20.38
C LEU A 250 0.94 1.18 18.93
N GLY A 251 -0.38 1.32 18.70
CA GLY A 251 -0.95 1.46 17.37
C GLY A 251 -0.35 2.62 16.56
N GLY A 252 -0.12 3.76 17.20
CA GLY A 252 0.57 4.90 16.59
C GLY A 252 2.02 4.61 16.23
N VAL A 253 2.73 3.79 17.01
CA VAL A 253 4.12 3.39 16.75
C VAL A 253 4.24 2.49 15.51
N ILE A 254 3.20 1.73 15.16
CA ILE A 254 3.22 0.84 13.98
C ILE A 254 3.61 1.60 12.71
N GLY A 255 3.05 2.80 12.50
CA GLY A 255 3.36 3.62 11.31
C GLY A 255 4.83 4.00 11.25
N VAL A 256 5.39 4.45 12.36
CA VAL A 256 6.81 4.86 12.47
C VAL A 256 7.74 3.66 12.28
N MET A 257 7.41 2.52 12.87
CA MET A 257 8.22 1.30 12.80
C MET A 257 8.26 0.65 11.41
N GLN A 258 7.41 1.06 10.48
CA GLN A 258 7.53 0.67 9.07
C GLN A 258 8.67 1.39 8.34
N LEU A 259 9.13 2.56 8.82
CA LEU A 259 10.15 3.39 8.15
C LEU A 259 11.55 2.77 8.16
N PRO A 260 12.08 2.21 9.28
CA PRO A 260 13.39 1.60 9.32
C PRO A 260 13.58 0.49 8.27
N GLY A 261 12.58 -0.38 8.09
CA GLY A 261 12.63 -1.45 7.07
C GLY A 261 12.77 -0.88 5.65
N ARG A 262 12.07 0.21 5.35
CA ARG A 262 12.16 0.90 4.06
C ARG A 262 13.52 1.59 3.88
N ALA A 263 14.06 2.20 4.94
CA ALA A 263 15.37 2.84 4.92
C ALA A 263 16.51 1.83 4.71
N LEU A 264 16.46 0.66 5.35
CA LEU A 264 17.44 -0.42 5.16
C LEU A 264 17.50 -0.89 3.70
N LEU A 265 16.36 -0.97 3.03
CA LEU A 265 16.30 -1.32 1.60
C LEU A 265 16.90 -0.23 0.70
N MET A 266 16.77 1.06 1.07
CA MET A 266 17.40 2.15 0.33
C MET A 266 18.92 2.06 0.32
N HIS A 267 19.53 1.66 1.42
CA HIS A 267 20.99 1.52 1.54
C HIS A 267 21.54 0.25 0.90
N GLY A 268 20.68 -0.59 0.33
CA GLY A 268 21.07 -1.85 -0.32
C GLY A 268 21.50 -2.94 0.65
N ALA A 269 21.34 -2.75 1.96
CA ALA A 269 21.73 -3.71 2.99
C ALA A 269 20.97 -5.05 2.87
N LEU A 270 19.81 -5.05 2.21
CA LEU A 270 18.98 -6.23 1.96
C LEU A 270 18.82 -6.51 0.45
N ALA A 271 19.75 -6.06 -0.40
CA ALA A 271 19.75 -6.33 -1.84
C ALA A 271 20.08 -7.81 -2.11
N GLY A 272 19.16 -8.68 -1.70
CA GLY A 272 19.19 -10.11 -1.94
C GLY A 272 18.24 -10.55 -3.04
N SER A 273 18.03 -11.85 -3.17
CA SER A 273 17.02 -12.38 -4.08
C SER A 273 15.62 -11.90 -3.67
N PRO A 274 14.72 -11.61 -4.64
CA PRO A 274 13.35 -11.18 -4.35
C PRO A 274 12.58 -12.17 -3.46
N SER A 275 12.85 -13.46 -3.60
CA SER A 275 12.28 -14.54 -2.78
C SER A 275 12.71 -14.45 -1.31
N LEU A 276 13.99 -14.14 -1.06
CA LEU A 276 14.51 -13.97 0.30
C LEU A 276 13.93 -12.73 0.97
N LEU A 277 13.78 -11.62 0.23
CA LEU A 277 13.12 -10.42 0.74
C LEU A 277 11.66 -10.68 1.13
N LEU A 278 10.92 -11.44 0.31
CA LEU A 278 9.55 -11.85 0.66
C LEU A 278 9.57 -12.73 1.91
N ALA A 279 10.40 -13.76 1.94
CA ALA A 279 10.51 -14.65 3.08
C ALA A 279 10.84 -13.90 4.38
N THR A 280 11.81 -13.00 4.35
CA THR A 280 12.21 -12.19 5.51
C THR A 280 11.07 -11.28 5.98
N SER A 281 10.39 -10.60 5.05
CA SER A 281 9.28 -9.70 5.42
C SER A 281 8.11 -10.45 6.06
N VAL A 282 7.79 -11.65 5.57
CA VAL A 282 6.73 -12.50 6.13
C VAL A 282 7.17 -13.15 7.44
N ALA A 283 8.43 -13.59 7.55
CA ALA A 283 8.99 -14.15 8.79
C ALA A 283 8.99 -13.14 9.94
N LEU A 284 9.36 -11.87 9.67
CA LEU A 284 9.28 -10.82 10.68
C LEU A 284 7.83 -10.61 11.15
N GLN A 285 6.86 -10.62 10.25
CA GLN A 285 5.45 -10.50 10.62
C GLN A 285 4.98 -11.74 11.42
N ALA A 286 5.41 -12.94 11.04
CA ALA A 286 5.14 -14.15 11.79
C ALA A 286 5.71 -14.07 13.21
N ALA A 287 6.98 -13.69 13.34
CA ALA A 287 7.63 -13.52 14.63
C ALA A 287 6.92 -12.47 15.50
N GLY A 288 6.57 -11.33 14.89
CA GLY A 288 5.84 -10.27 15.58
C GLY A 288 4.48 -10.72 16.10
N LEU A 289 3.65 -11.33 15.23
CA LEU A 289 2.33 -11.87 15.62
C LEU A 289 2.45 -12.97 16.66
N GLY A 290 3.39 -13.90 16.51
CA GLY A 290 3.64 -14.96 17.48
C GLY A 290 4.05 -14.42 18.84
N THR A 291 4.94 -13.41 18.85
CA THR A 291 5.38 -12.75 20.08
C THR A 291 4.21 -12.02 20.77
N VAL A 292 3.33 -11.35 20.03
CA VAL A 292 2.13 -10.72 20.62
C VAL A 292 1.15 -11.77 21.11
N ALA A 293 0.91 -12.84 20.35
CA ALA A 293 -0.04 -13.89 20.69
C ALA A 293 0.38 -14.70 21.93
N LEU A 294 1.68 -14.98 22.08
CA LEU A 294 2.23 -15.78 23.18
C LEU A 294 2.76 -14.93 24.35
N GLY A 295 3.00 -13.65 24.11
CA GLY A 295 3.53 -12.71 25.10
C GLY A 295 2.58 -12.52 26.27
N ARG A 296 3.13 -12.49 27.48
CA ARG A 296 2.37 -12.21 28.72
C ARG A 296 2.71 -10.86 29.33
N ALA A 297 3.89 -10.34 29.05
CA ALA A 297 4.35 -9.06 29.57
C ALA A 297 4.21 -7.96 28.51
N TRP A 298 3.80 -6.77 28.93
CA TRP A 298 3.67 -5.59 28.06
C TRP A 298 4.88 -5.32 27.18
N PRO A 299 6.14 -5.31 27.68
CA PRO A 299 7.29 -5.03 26.82
C PRO A 299 7.48 -6.06 25.70
N ILE A 300 7.16 -7.34 25.96
CA ILE A 300 7.24 -8.42 24.97
C ILE A 300 6.23 -8.17 23.85
N MET A 301 4.99 -7.85 24.20
CA MET A 301 3.93 -7.56 23.20
C MET A 301 4.23 -6.28 22.41
N ALA A 302 4.79 -5.27 23.07
CA ALA A 302 5.26 -4.06 22.40
C ALA A 302 6.37 -4.35 21.38
N CYS A 303 7.38 -5.11 21.78
CA CYS A 303 8.45 -5.57 20.90
C CYS A 303 7.89 -6.39 19.73
N GLY A 304 6.97 -7.32 19.97
CA GLY A 304 6.31 -8.12 18.93
C GLY A 304 5.58 -7.24 17.93
N THR A 305 4.84 -6.21 18.40
CA THR A 305 4.16 -5.25 17.53
C THR A 305 5.12 -4.44 16.66
N MET A 306 6.26 -4.03 17.22
CA MET A 306 7.30 -3.32 16.46
C MET A 306 7.94 -4.22 15.39
N VAL A 307 8.25 -5.48 15.72
CA VAL A 307 8.79 -6.47 14.78
C VAL A 307 7.80 -6.75 13.65
N PHE A 308 6.50 -6.90 13.97
CA PHE A 308 5.44 -7.02 12.99
C PHE A 308 5.41 -5.82 12.04
N ALA A 309 5.44 -4.60 12.60
CA ALA A 309 5.38 -3.36 11.83
C ALA A 309 6.60 -3.21 10.89
N LEU A 310 7.79 -3.59 11.34
CA LEU A 310 9.00 -3.60 10.51
C LEU A 310 8.81 -4.52 9.29
N GLY A 311 8.32 -5.75 9.49
CA GLY A 311 8.02 -6.70 8.42
C GLY A 311 6.95 -6.17 7.46
N ALA A 312 5.88 -5.55 7.97
CA ALA A 312 4.81 -4.96 7.17
C ALA A 312 5.33 -3.79 6.30
N GLY A 313 6.27 -2.99 6.83
CA GLY A 313 6.94 -1.93 6.08
C GLY A 313 7.74 -2.46 4.88
N LEU A 314 8.45 -3.57 5.05
CA LEU A 314 9.19 -4.24 3.98
C LEU A 314 8.25 -4.78 2.89
N THR A 315 7.14 -5.40 3.26
CA THR A 315 6.18 -6.03 2.33
C THR A 315 5.66 -5.05 1.28
N THR A 316 5.47 -3.78 1.64
CA THR A 316 5.01 -2.74 0.72
C THR A 316 5.95 -2.55 -0.47
N LEU A 317 7.26 -2.72 -0.27
CA LEU A 317 8.30 -2.58 -1.28
C LEU A 317 8.57 -3.87 -2.03
N VAL A 318 8.49 -4.99 -1.31
CA VAL A 318 8.78 -6.31 -1.88
C VAL A 318 7.82 -6.64 -3.00
N ARG A 319 6.54 -6.26 -2.90
CA ARG A 319 5.53 -6.54 -3.93
C ARG A 319 5.92 -6.01 -5.31
N PRO A 320 6.06 -4.69 -5.52
CA PRO A 320 6.37 -4.17 -6.84
C PRO A 320 7.75 -4.62 -7.33
N TYR A 321 8.71 -4.77 -6.43
CA TYR A 321 10.04 -5.26 -6.77
C TYR A 321 10.00 -6.71 -7.27
N LEU A 322 9.33 -7.61 -6.55
CA LEU A 322 9.20 -9.02 -6.89
C LEU A 322 8.39 -9.23 -8.18
N VAL A 323 7.27 -8.53 -8.34
CA VAL A 323 6.46 -8.61 -9.56
C VAL A 323 7.26 -8.19 -10.79
N GLN A 324 8.03 -7.12 -10.68
CA GLN A 324 8.89 -6.66 -11.78
C GLN A 324 10.07 -7.60 -12.05
N ALA A 325 10.66 -8.20 -11.00
CA ALA A 325 11.77 -9.13 -11.17
C ALA A 325 11.35 -10.44 -11.84
N MET A 326 10.16 -10.96 -11.50
CA MET A 326 9.70 -12.28 -11.95
C MET A 326 8.80 -12.26 -13.18
N PHE A 327 8.08 -11.16 -13.44
CA PHE A 327 7.03 -11.09 -14.46
C PHE A 327 7.20 -9.91 -15.42
N ALA A 328 8.43 -9.36 -15.55
CA ALA A 328 8.74 -8.11 -16.26
C ALA A 328 8.51 -8.09 -17.78
N HIS A 329 8.04 -9.17 -18.38
CA HIS A 329 7.86 -9.30 -19.84
C HIS A 329 6.60 -8.60 -20.36
N GLY A 330 6.46 -7.29 -20.10
CA GLY A 330 5.41 -6.43 -20.67
C GLY A 330 4.12 -6.31 -19.89
N SER A 331 3.89 -7.08 -18.81
CA SER A 331 2.63 -7.11 -18.04
C SER A 331 2.79 -6.84 -16.53
N GLY A 332 3.93 -6.34 -16.10
CA GLY A 332 4.23 -6.12 -14.69
C GLY A 332 3.25 -5.19 -13.97
N GLY A 333 2.77 -4.15 -14.65
CA GLY A 333 1.78 -3.22 -14.11
C GLY A 333 0.41 -3.86 -13.93
N VAL A 334 -0.06 -4.65 -14.91
CA VAL A 334 -1.33 -5.40 -14.81
C VAL A 334 -1.29 -6.37 -13.65
N LEU A 335 -0.21 -7.16 -13.54
CA LEU A 335 -0.04 -8.16 -12.50
C LEU A 335 0.03 -7.52 -11.12
N ASN A 336 0.78 -6.41 -10.99
CA ASN A 336 0.82 -5.64 -9.75
C ASN A 336 -0.56 -5.08 -9.38
N GLY A 337 -1.32 -4.55 -10.35
CA GLY A 337 -2.68 -4.08 -10.15
C GLY A 337 -3.66 -5.19 -9.71
N ARG A 338 -3.53 -6.41 -10.23
CA ARG A 338 -4.34 -7.56 -9.79
C ARG A 338 -4.02 -7.99 -8.36
N ILE A 339 -2.75 -8.02 -7.99
CA ILE A 339 -2.36 -8.28 -6.61
C ILE A 339 -2.88 -7.17 -5.70
N ALA A 340 -2.79 -5.90 -6.12
CA ALA A 340 -3.31 -4.75 -5.38
C ALA A 340 -4.83 -4.87 -5.14
N MET A 341 -5.59 -5.27 -6.17
CA MET A 341 -7.02 -5.53 -6.05
C MET A 341 -7.31 -6.58 -4.96
N GLN A 342 -6.64 -7.73 -5.03
CA GLN A 342 -6.82 -8.80 -4.05
C GLN A 342 -6.42 -8.36 -2.64
N GLN A 343 -5.34 -7.59 -2.50
CA GLN A 343 -4.91 -7.03 -1.21
C GLN A 343 -5.95 -6.08 -0.61
N GLN A 344 -6.58 -5.23 -1.42
CA GLN A 344 -7.61 -4.30 -0.94
C GLN A 344 -8.86 -5.04 -0.47
N LEU A 345 -9.29 -6.06 -1.22
CA LEU A 345 -10.40 -6.94 -0.80
C LEU A 345 -10.07 -7.68 0.50
N ALA A 346 -8.87 -8.22 0.61
CA ALA A 346 -8.39 -8.91 1.81
C ALA A 346 -8.32 -7.95 3.03
N ARG A 347 -7.86 -6.71 2.82
CA ARG A 347 -7.86 -5.67 3.86
C ARG A 347 -9.27 -5.33 4.34
N ALA A 348 -10.21 -5.23 3.43
CA ALA A 348 -11.61 -4.93 3.79
C ALA A 348 -12.24 -6.06 4.61
N ALA A 349 -11.95 -7.32 4.28
CA ALA A 349 -12.50 -8.48 4.97
C ALA A 349 -11.78 -8.79 6.30
N GLY A 350 -10.49 -8.45 6.41
CA GLY A 350 -9.62 -8.90 7.50
C GLY A 350 -10.14 -8.58 8.90
N PRO A 351 -10.43 -7.33 9.25
CA PRO A 351 -10.86 -6.95 10.60
C PRO A 351 -12.10 -7.69 11.07
N LEU A 352 -13.11 -7.80 10.19
CA LEU A 352 -14.36 -8.48 10.51
C LEU A 352 -14.17 -9.99 10.64
N ALA A 353 -13.45 -10.61 9.70
CA ALA A 353 -13.20 -12.05 9.71
C ALA A 353 -12.44 -12.48 10.98
N ILE A 354 -11.41 -11.72 11.36
CA ILE A 354 -10.62 -12.03 12.56
C ILE A 354 -11.42 -11.78 13.84
N ALA A 355 -12.20 -10.70 13.92
CA ALA A 355 -13.06 -10.46 15.07
C ALA A 355 -14.12 -11.57 15.25
N TRP A 356 -14.70 -12.06 14.15
CA TRP A 356 -15.66 -13.18 14.17
C TRP A 356 -15.03 -14.50 14.63
N LEU A 357 -13.80 -14.80 14.17
CA LEU A 357 -13.04 -15.96 14.63
C LEU A 357 -12.64 -15.83 16.09
N ALA A 358 -12.18 -14.66 16.51
CA ALA A 358 -11.79 -14.39 17.90
C ALA A 358 -12.96 -14.50 18.87
N GLY A 359 -14.20 -14.23 18.45
CA GLY A 359 -15.40 -14.47 19.24
C GLY A 359 -15.67 -15.96 19.55
N ARG A 360 -15.00 -16.88 18.84
CA ARG A 360 -15.10 -18.34 19.05
C ARG A 360 -13.89 -18.96 19.77
N ALA A 361 -12.77 -18.25 19.73
CA ALA A 361 -11.51 -18.70 20.35
C ALA A 361 -10.94 -17.58 21.24
N SER A 362 -10.00 -16.83 20.75
CA SER A 362 -9.47 -15.58 21.31
C SER A 362 -8.64 -14.89 20.22
N TYR A 363 -8.41 -13.60 20.34
CA TYR A 363 -7.51 -12.88 19.43
C TYR A 363 -6.11 -13.49 19.44
N SER A 364 -5.60 -13.85 20.62
CA SER A 364 -4.31 -14.48 20.78
C SER A 364 -4.19 -15.81 20.03
N THR A 365 -5.20 -16.67 20.11
CA THR A 365 -5.22 -17.96 19.37
C THR A 365 -5.26 -17.74 17.87
N VAL A 366 -6.11 -16.82 17.39
CA VAL A 366 -6.23 -16.53 15.96
C VAL A 366 -4.92 -15.97 15.39
N PHE A 367 -4.28 -15.02 16.08
CA PHE A 367 -2.99 -14.48 15.63
C PHE A 367 -1.83 -15.48 15.75
N ALA A 368 -1.86 -16.39 16.72
CA ALA A 368 -0.90 -17.50 16.76
C ALA A 368 -1.02 -18.43 15.54
N LEU A 369 -2.24 -18.78 15.14
CA LEU A 369 -2.48 -19.58 13.94
C LEU A 369 -2.01 -18.85 12.67
N ILE A 370 -2.29 -17.55 12.55
CA ILE A 370 -1.79 -16.74 11.43
C ILE A 370 -0.26 -16.71 11.41
N ALA A 371 0.37 -16.60 12.58
CA ALA A 371 1.84 -16.63 12.68
C ALA A 371 2.40 -17.95 12.15
N VAL A 372 1.80 -19.09 12.48
CA VAL A 372 2.20 -20.42 11.95
C VAL A 372 2.05 -20.46 10.43
N VAL A 373 0.93 -19.98 9.88
CA VAL A 373 0.72 -19.90 8.42
C VAL A 373 1.79 -19.02 7.77
N PHE A 374 2.15 -17.90 8.39
CA PHE A 374 3.21 -17.01 7.87
C PHE A 374 4.59 -17.65 7.93
N VAL A 375 4.90 -18.44 8.96
CA VAL A 375 6.15 -19.24 9.00
C VAL A 375 6.19 -20.20 7.81
N MET A 376 5.11 -20.93 7.56
CA MET A 376 5.03 -21.85 6.42
C MET A 376 5.19 -21.11 5.08
N MET A 377 4.53 -19.96 4.91
CA MET A 377 4.67 -19.14 3.71
C MET A 377 6.09 -18.61 3.54
N ALA A 378 6.73 -18.13 4.61
CA ALA A 378 8.10 -17.66 4.57
C ALA A 378 9.08 -18.79 4.17
N ALA A 379 8.92 -19.98 4.75
CA ALA A 379 9.75 -21.15 4.46
C ALA A 379 9.56 -21.65 3.01
N ALA A 380 8.34 -21.61 2.49
CA ALA A 380 8.03 -22.04 1.12
C ALA A 380 8.48 -21.02 0.05
N SER A 381 8.65 -19.74 0.40
CA SER A 381 8.96 -18.67 -0.56
C SER A 381 10.21 -18.93 -1.39
N PRO A 382 11.37 -19.34 -0.85
CA PRO A 382 12.56 -19.63 -1.64
C PRO A 382 12.35 -20.81 -2.60
N ALA A 383 11.72 -21.88 -2.14
CA ALA A 383 11.46 -23.07 -2.96
C ALA A 383 10.53 -22.78 -4.14
N VAL A 384 9.42 -22.07 -3.90
CA VAL A 384 8.43 -21.76 -4.94
C VAL A 384 8.96 -20.74 -5.95
N LEU A 385 9.81 -19.79 -5.51
CA LEU A 385 10.24 -18.68 -6.35
C LEU A 385 11.60 -18.91 -7.02
N ASN A 386 12.51 -19.69 -6.44
CA ASN A 386 13.87 -19.90 -6.97
C ASN A 386 13.96 -20.92 -8.11
N ASP A 387 13.02 -21.82 -8.28
CA ASP A 387 12.98 -22.78 -9.42
C ASP A 387 13.07 -22.12 -10.81
N ALA A 388 12.87 -20.79 -10.87
CA ALA A 388 13.00 -20.03 -12.10
C ALA A 388 14.43 -19.72 -12.52
N GLN A 389 15.34 -19.57 -11.58
CA GLN A 389 16.75 -19.28 -11.88
C GLN A 389 17.48 -20.54 -12.31
N VAL A 390 17.20 -21.67 -11.67
CA VAL A 390 17.81 -22.98 -12.02
C VAL A 390 17.41 -23.44 -13.43
N SER A 391 16.15 -23.21 -13.83
CA SER A 391 15.70 -23.58 -15.19
C SER A 391 16.25 -22.65 -16.29
N LYS A 392 16.50 -21.38 -15.96
CA LYS A 392 17.08 -20.40 -16.89
C LYS A 392 18.56 -20.65 -17.14
N THR A 393 19.32 -20.92 -16.08
CA THR A 393 20.75 -21.26 -16.18
C THR A 393 20.97 -22.58 -16.90
N ARG A 394 20.06 -23.57 -16.74
CA ARG A 394 20.12 -24.82 -17.51
C ARG A 394 19.82 -24.66 -19.01
N ARG A 395 19.00 -23.68 -19.41
CA ARG A 395 18.68 -23.40 -20.83
C ARG A 395 19.72 -22.52 -21.53
N GLU A 396 20.53 -21.78 -20.77
CA GLU A 396 21.62 -20.96 -21.29
C GLU A 396 22.94 -21.73 -21.36
N THR A 397 23.02 -22.94 -20.78
CA THR A 397 24.19 -23.84 -20.80
C THR A 397 23.99 -25.08 -21.67
N THR A 398 22.84 -25.23 -22.32
CA THR A 398 22.54 -26.21 -23.38
C THR A 398 22.25 -25.50 -24.69
#